data_33ef81bf50f9abe7374174df424e6085
#
_entry.id   33ef81bf50f9abe7374174df424e6085
#
_cell.length_a   1.000
_cell.length_b   1.000
_cell.length_c   1.000
_cell.angle_alpha   90.00
_cell.angle_beta   90.00
_cell.angle_gamma   90.00
#
_symmetry.space_group_name_H-M   'P 1'
#
loop_
_entity.id
_entity.type
_entity.pdbx_description
1 polymer ?
#
loop_
_entity_poly.entity_id
_entity_poly.type
_entity_poly.pdbx_seq_one_letter_code
_entity_poly.pdbx_strand_id
1 'polypeptide(L)'
;KWAFDIGGNGWGNNEKQFYTNADTANAIVKNGMLSIIARKERREKKEYTSARLITKGKAAWKYGRIEISAKLPPGRGLWPAAWMLCNNIETVPWPECGEIDIMEHVGYKKDSVFGTVHTGAYNHIKGTQKGKDIFIENPYTQFHTFAIEWTPEKIDFLLDEKLYNHFANEHKTSAEWPFDSPFYLLLNLAVGGNLGGQKGIDNSVFPATYQIDYVRVYQKD
;
A
#
# COMPACT_ATOMS: atom_id res chain seq x y z
N LYS A 1 -11.04 11.50 7.95
CA LYS A 1 -11.42 10.14 7.45
C LYS A 1 -10.36 9.07 7.77
N TRP A 2 -9.23 9.43 8.39
CA TRP A 2 -8.13 8.52 8.69
C TRP A 2 -8.08 8.13 10.17
N ALA A 3 -7.59 6.93 10.45
CA ALA A 3 -7.21 6.42 11.75
C ALA A 3 -5.81 5.81 11.66
N PHE A 4 -5.19 5.53 12.80
CA PHE A 4 -3.93 4.79 12.87
C PHE A 4 -4.20 3.32 13.18
N ASP A 5 -3.49 2.45 12.48
CA ASP A 5 -3.44 1.02 12.76
C ASP A 5 -2.15 0.75 13.54
N ILE A 6 -2.25 0.23 14.76
CA ILE A 6 -1.18 0.30 15.76
C ILE A 6 -0.67 -1.10 16.07
N GLY A 7 0.63 -1.25 16.23
CA GLY A 7 1.23 -2.48 16.71
C GLY A 7 2.49 -2.90 16.00
N GLY A 8 3.08 -4.00 16.50
CA GLY A 8 4.35 -4.54 16.04
C GLY A 8 4.33 -6.06 15.86
N ASN A 9 3.18 -6.67 15.53
CA ASN A 9 3.04 -8.12 15.38
C ASN A 9 3.62 -8.70 14.07
N GLY A 10 4.20 -7.84 13.21
CA GLY A 10 4.76 -8.22 11.91
C GLY A 10 3.76 -8.23 10.76
N TRP A 11 2.48 -7.95 11.04
CA TRP A 11 1.41 -7.69 10.05
C TRP A 11 1.25 -8.78 8.98
N GLY A 12 1.46 -10.06 9.35
CA GLY A 12 1.43 -11.20 8.43
C GLY A 12 2.67 -11.35 7.54
N ASN A 13 3.55 -10.33 7.50
CA ASN A 13 4.68 -10.23 6.58
C ASN A 13 6.06 -10.22 7.26
N ASN A 14 6.15 -10.54 8.55
CA ASN A 14 7.40 -10.47 9.35
C ASN A 14 8.05 -9.07 9.35
N GLU A 15 7.23 -8.01 9.23
CA GLU A 15 7.69 -6.63 9.25
C GLU A 15 8.38 -6.27 10.58
N LYS A 16 9.35 -5.37 10.53
CA LYS A 16 10.28 -5.10 11.63
C LYS A 16 9.93 -3.87 12.45
N GLN A 17 9.07 -2.98 11.97
CA GLN A 17 8.64 -1.77 12.67
C GLN A 17 7.49 -2.02 13.64
N PHE A 18 7.37 -1.11 14.58
CA PHE A 18 6.14 -0.83 15.33
C PHE A 18 5.42 0.35 14.69
N TYR A 19 4.17 0.21 14.31
CA TYR A 19 3.33 1.30 13.86
C TYR A 19 2.75 2.05 15.05
N THR A 20 3.02 3.36 15.13
CA THR A 20 2.67 4.22 16.26
C THR A 20 1.28 4.85 16.14
N ASN A 21 0.74 5.32 17.27
CA ASN A 21 -0.55 5.99 17.30
C ASN A 21 -0.37 7.51 17.30
N ALA A 22 -0.69 8.16 16.18
CA ALA A 22 -0.69 9.63 16.04
C ALA A 22 0.61 10.32 16.52
N ASP A 23 1.74 9.58 16.45
CA ASP A 23 3.03 10.12 16.81
C ASP A 23 3.56 10.99 15.67
N THR A 24 3.76 12.27 15.93
CA THR A 24 4.24 13.23 14.92
C THR A 24 5.66 12.94 14.44
N ALA A 25 6.41 12.12 15.17
CA ALA A 25 7.70 11.61 14.71
C ALA A 25 7.56 10.58 13.56
N ASN A 26 6.40 9.90 13.46
CA ASN A 26 6.15 8.91 12.41
C ASN A 26 5.09 9.30 11.39
N ALA A 27 4.16 10.21 11.74
CA ALA A 27 3.18 10.73 10.78
C ALA A 27 2.83 12.18 11.10
N ILE A 28 3.06 13.07 10.13
CA ILE A 28 2.79 14.50 10.29
C ILE A 28 2.22 15.08 9.00
N VAL A 29 1.22 15.94 9.13
CA VAL A 29 0.74 16.79 8.02
C VAL A 29 1.35 18.17 8.18
N LYS A 30 2.14 18.59 7.20
CA LYS A 30 2.76 19.91 7.14
C LYS A 30 2.74 20.44 5.72
N ASN A 31 2.39 21.72 5.57
CA ASN A 31 2.30 22.39 4.25
C ASN A 31 1.38 21.63 3.25
N GLY A 32 0.27 21.07 3.73
CA GLY A 32 -0.67 20.32 2.91
C GLY A 32 -0.29 18.87 2.61
N MET A 33 0.92 18.43 2.95
CA MET A 33 1.42 17.08 2.66
C MET A 33 1.46 16.20 3.90
N LEU A 34 1.07 14.93 3.76
CA LEU A 34 1.30 13.89 4.75
C LEU A 34 2.71 13.31 4.56
N SER A 35 3.47 13.27 5.63
CA SER A 35 4.75 12.54 5.71
C SER A 35 4.59 11.34 6.64
N ILE A 36 4.80 10.14 6.12
CA ILE A 36 4.96 8.90 6.90
C ILE A 36 6.46 8.66 7.03
N ILE A 37 6.96 8.61 8.27
CA ILE A 37 8.39 8.62 8.57
C ILE A 37 8.77 7.32 9.29
N ALA A 38 9.57 6.50 8.65
CA ALA A 38 10.21 5.35 9.28
C ALA A 38 11.49 5.80 10.02
N ARG A 39 11.66 5.34 11.25
CA ARG A 39 12.80 5.69 12.10
C ARG A 39 13.45 4.42 12.64
N LYS A 40 14.78 4.48 12.80
CA LYS A 40 15.50 3.47 13.58
C LYS A 40 15.51 3.91 15.03
N GLU A 41 14.51 3.47 15.75
CA GLU A 41 14.37 3.70 17.19
C GLU A 41 13.62 2.54 17.82
N ARG A 42 14.01 2.19 19.05
CA ARG A 42 13.40 1.07 19.74
C ARG A 42 12.05 1.45 20.33
N ARG A 43 11.03 0.66 19.98
CA ARG A 43 9.70 0.75 20.60
C ARG A 43 9.19 -0.65 20.91
N GLU A 44 8.89 -0.90 22.19
CA GLU A 44 8.57 -2.25 22.68
C GLU A 44 9.66 -3.26 22.28
N LYS A 45 9.32 -4.28 21.49
CA LYS A 45 10.24 -5.32 21.02
C LYS A 45 10.74 -5.10 19.59
N LYS A 46 10.49 -3.91 18.99
CA LYS A 46 10.86 -3.57 17.63
C LYS A 46 11.99 -2.54 17.61
N GLU A 47 12.85 -2.64 16.60
CA GLU A 47 14.01 -1.77 16.39
C GLU A 47 13.70 -0.56 15.50
N TYR A 48 12.50 -0.52 14.91
CA TYR A 48 12.04 0.55 14.03
C TYR A 48 10.63 0.98 14.42
N THR A 49 10.33 2.25 14.16
CA THR A 49 8.97 2.80 14.23
C THR A 49 8.57 3.34 12.86
N SER A 50 7.28 3.39 12.59
CA SER A 50 6.68 3.99 11.41
C SER A 50 5.19 4.27 11.68
N ALA A 51 4.42 4.59 10.63
CA ALA A 51 2.98 4.73 10.72
C ALA A 51 2.25 3.97 9.62
N ARG A 52 1.04 3.51 9.95
CA ARG A 52 0.05 2.93 9.06
C ARG A 52 -1.28 3.63 9.29
N LEU A 53 -1.76 4.32 8.26
CA LEU A 53 -3.01 5.06 8.27
C LEU A 53 -4.06 4.27 7.51
N ILE A 54 -5.27 4.21 8.04
CA ILE A 54 -6.38 3.45 7.46
C ILE A 54 -7.66 4.28 7.43
N THR A 55 -8.54 3.98 6.49
CA THR A 55 -9.90 4.55 6.47
C THR A 55 -10.97 3.59 6.99
N LYS A 56 -10.59 2.41 7.50
CA LYS A 56 -11.51 1.40 8.06
C LYS A 56 -12.44 2.02 9.12
N GLY A 57 -13.73 1.73 9.01
CA GLY A 57 -14.76 2.28 9.91
C GLY A 57 -15.08 3.77 9.71
N LYS A 58 -14.39 4.46 8.79
CA LYS A 58 -14.59 5.90 8.51
C LYS A 58 -14.97 6.18 7.06
N ALA A 59 -14.40 5.42 6.11
CA ALA A 59 -14.72 5.50 4.69
C ALA A 59 -14.30 4.21 3.99
N ALA A 60 -15.11 3.74 3.08
CA ALA A 60 -14.84 2.65 2.16
C ALA A 60 -15.57 2.92 0.85
N TRP A 61 -15.04 2.42 -0.25
CA TRP A 61 -15.56 2.66 -1.58
C TRP A 61 -15.69 1.35 -2.34
N LYS A 62 -16.65 1.30 -3.22
CA LYS A 62 -16.84 0.24 -4.22
C LYS A 62 -16.85 0.91 -5.57
N TYR A 63 -15.91 0.53 -6.43
CA TYR A 63 -15.68 1.10 -7.76
C TYR A 63 -15.30 2.60 -7.75
N GLY A 64 -14.90 3.08 -8.89
CA GLY A 64 -14.47 4.45 -9.11
C GLY A 64 -12.98 4.55 -9.45
N ARG A 65 -12.48 5.76 -9.51
CA ARG A 65 -11.05 6.05 -9.63
C ARG A 65 -10.50 6.43 -8.27
N ILE A 66 -9.46 5.75 -7.83
CA ILE A 66 -8.70 6.07 -6.63
C ILE A 66 -7.30 6.51 -7.06
N GLU A 67 -6.88 7.69 -6.62
CA GLU A 67 -5.66 8.35 -7.06
C GLU A 67 -4.85 8.85 -5.87
N ILE A 68 -3.56 8.54 -5.86
CA ILE A 68 -2.62 8.94 -4.82
C ILE A 68 -1.43 9.66 -5.49
N SER A 69 -1.18 10.92 -5.11
CA SER A 69 0.04 11.62 -5.48
C SER A 69 1.07 11.45 -4.36
N ALA A 70 2.20 10.82 -4.69
CA ALA A 70 3.20 10.50 -3.69
C ALA A 70 4.63 10.55 -4.22
N LYS A 71 5.58 10.80 -3.28
CA LYS A 71 7.02 10.71 -3.49
C LYS A 71 7.60 9.66 -2.56
N LEU A 72 8.33 8.70 -3.12
CA LEU A 72 8.77 7.51 -2.42
C LEU A 72 10.07 7.75 -1.64
N PRO A 73 10.33 7.02 -0.54
CA PRO A 73 11.60 7.06 0.16
C PRO A 73 12.65 6.18 -0.53
N PRO A 74 13.91 6.66 -0.69
CA PRO A 74 15.01 5.80 -1.09
C PRO A 74 15.47 4.90 0.07
N GLY A 75 15.92 3.69 -0.23
CA GLY A 75 16.66 2.90 0.74
C GLY A 75 16.22 1.44 0.86
N ARG A 76 17.22 0.56 0.84
CA ARG A 76 17.03 -0.88 0.98
C ARG A 76 16.42 -1.24 2.33
N GLY A 77 15.39 -2.05 2.31
CA GLY A 77 14.64 -2.44 3.49
C GLY A 77 13.38 -1.60 3.73
N LEU A 78 13.14 -0.56 2.93
CA LEU A 78 11.90 0.22 2.96
C LEU A 78 10.87 -0.38 2.00
N TRP A 79 9.61 -0.33 2.41
CA TRP A 79 8.47 -0.84 1.66
C TRP A 79 7.25 0.07 1.86
N PRO A 80 7.21 1.21 1.16
CA PRO A 80 6.03 2.07 1.10
C PRO A 80 4.92 1.42 0.29
N ALA A 81 3.68 1.59 0.72
CA ALA A 81 2.49 1.09 0.03
C ALA A 81 1.31 2.05 0.16
N ALA A 82 0.50 2.07 -0.90
CA ALA A 82 -0.84 2.62 -0.96
C ALA A 82 -1.77 1.54 -1.53
N TRP A 83 -2.71 1.05 -0.76
CA TRP A 83 -3.44 -0.16 -1.06
C TRP A 83 -4.83 -0.19 -0.42
N MET A 84 -5.60 -1.20 -0.73
CA MET A 84 -6.97 -1.35 -0.24
C MET A 84 -7.24 -2.77 0.23
N LEU A 85 -8.01 -2.89 1.31
CA LEU A 85 -8.56 -4.15 1.82
C LEU A 85 -10.08 -4.09 1.88
N CYS A 86 -10.71 -5.24 1.74
CA CYS A 86 -12.15 -5.36 1.86
C CYS A 86 -12.66 -4.92 3.24
N ASN A 87 -13.80 -4.26 3.26
CA ASN A 87 -14.39 -3.74 4.49
C ASN A 87 -14.92 -4.84 5.43
N ASN A 88 -15.14 -6.05 4.91
CA ASN A 88 -15.65 -7.22 5.64
C ASN A 88 -14.55 -8.24 6.01
N ILE A 89 -13.29 -7.82 6.10
CA ILE A 89 -12.13 -8.69 6.42
C ILE A 89 -12.29 -9.50 7.73
N GLU A 90 -13.11 -9.03 8.65
CA GLU A 90 -13.38 -9.74 9.91
C GLU A 90 -14.26 -10.98 9.76
N THR A 91 -15.06 -11.02 8.70
CA THR A 91 -15.97 -12.15 8.39
C THR A 91 -15.50 -12.99 7.22
N VAL A 92 -14.80 -12.36 6.27
CA VAL A 92 -14.17 -13.04 5.13
C VAL A 92 -12.67 -12.77 5.22
N PRO A 93 -11.85 -13.74 5.69
CA PRO A 93 -10.44 -13.51 5.91
C PRO A 93 -9.68 -13.30 4.59
N TRP A 94 -8.48 -12.72 4.71
CA TRP A 94 -7.53 -12.68 3.60
C TRP A 94 -7.05 -14.11 3.26
N PRO A 95 -6.87 -14.50 1.98
CA PRO A 95 -6.99 -13.67 0.78
C PRO A 95 -8.38 -13.67 0.11
N GLU A 96 -9.36 -14.38 0.65
CA GLU A 96 -10.69 -14.52 0.06
C GLU A 96 -11.44 -13.20 -0.02
N CYS A 97 -11.17 -12.29 0.89
CA CYS A 97 -11.82 -10.98 0.92
C CYS A 97 -11.31 -10.02 -0.17
N GLY A 98 -10.15 -10.30 -0.75
CA GLY A 98 -9.51 -9.47 -1.76
C GLY A 98 -8.63 -8.36 -1.21
N GLU A 99 -7.60 -8.01 -1.99
CA GLU A 99 -6.66 -6.91 -1.75
C GLU A 99 -6.30 -6.27 -3.08
N ILE A 100 -6.19 -4.94 -3.12
CA ILE A 100 -5.77 -4.15 -4.28
C ILE A 100 -4.59 -3.28 -3.86
N ASP A 101 -3.39 -3.62 -4.33
CA ASP A 101 -2.19 -2.84 -4.10
C ASP A 101 -2.03 -1.82 -5.22
N ILE A 102 -2.53 -0.59 -4.99
CA ILE A 102 -2.51 0.49 -5.98
C ILE A 102 -1.06 0.86 -6.33
N MET A 103 -0.21 0.91 -5.34
CA MET A 103 1.23 1.12 -5.47
C MET A 103 1.97 0.42 -4.34
N GLU A 104 2.95 -0.36 -4.71
CA GLU A 104 4.00 -0.83 -3.81
C GLU A 104 5.38 -0.53 -4.40
N HIS A 105 6.33 -0.28 -3.52
CA HIS A 105 7.74 -0.13 -3.86
C HIS A 105 8.61 -0.84 -2.82
N VAL A 106 9.73 -1.40 -3.27
CA VAL A 106 10.76 -1.96 -2.38
C VAL A 106 12.11 -1.32 -2.67
N GLY A 107 12.74 -0.79 -1.66
CA GLY A 107 13.94 0.04 -1.81
C GLY A 107 15.16 -0.65 -2.42
N TYR A 108 15.15 -1.98 -2.63
CA TYR A 108 16.18 -2.68 -3.37
C TYR A 108 15.92 -2.78 -4.90
N LYS A 109 14.70 -2.41 -5.36
CA LYS A 109 14.34 -2.24 -6.78
C LYS A 109 14.12 -0.75 -7.04
N LYS A 110 15.21 0.00 -7.20
CA LYS A 110 15.22 1.48 -7.16
C LYS A 110 14.22 2.17 -8.07
N ASP A 111 14.06 1.70 -9.28
CA ASP A 111 13.31 2.39 -10.35
C ASP A 111 12.10 1.55 -10.79
N SER A 112 11.47 0.87 -9.84
CA SER A 112 10.32 0.00 -10.09
C SER A 112 9.26 0.17 -9.03
N VAL A 113 8.03 0.32 -9.47
CA VAL A 113 6.81 0.20 -8.64
C VAL A 113 5.94 -0.90 -9.22
N PHE A 114 5.05 -1.46 -8.43
CA PHE A 114 4.14 -2.49 -8.89
C PHE A 114 2.75 -2.29 -8.33
N GLY A 115 1.77 -2.68 -9.13
CA GLY A 115 0.37 -2.79 -8.75
C GLY A 115 -0.06 -4.24 -8.83
N THR A 116 -0.78 -4.72 -7.82
CA THR A 116 -1.10 -6.13 -7.65
C THR A 116 -2.53 -6.30 -7.15
N VAL A 117 -3.16 -7.42 -7.47
CA VAL A 117 -4.35 -7.90 -6.77
C VAL A 117 -4.07 -9.24 -6.12
N HIS A 118 -4.62 -9.42 -4.91
CA HIS A 118 -4.66 -10.70 -4.22
C HIS A 118 -6.11 -11.13 -4.00
N THR A 119 -6.39 -12.40 -4.29
CA THR A 119 -7.71 -13.01 -4.18
C THR A 119 -7.58 -14.44 -3.67
N GLY A 120 -8.67 -15.11 -3.37
CA GLY A 120 -8.67 -16.52 -2.99
C GLY A 120 -7.96 -17.42 -4.00
N ALA A 121 -8.15 -17.17 -5.32
CA ALA A 121 -7.50 -17.89 -6.39
C ALA A 121 -6.09 -17.39 -6.70
N TYR A 122 -5.85 -16.09 -6.58
CA TYR A 122 -4.63 -15.41 -7.01
C TYR A 122 -3.96 -14.68 -5.86
N ASN A 123 -2.94 -15.28 -5.23
CA ASN A 123 -2.24 -14.66 -4.10
C ASN A 123 -0.79 -15.14 -3.99
N HIS A 124 0.01 -14.40 -3.21
CA HIS A 124 1.44 -14.67 -3.08
C HIS A 124 1.75 -15.99 -2.32
N ILE A 125 0.86 -16.48 -1.47
CA ILE A 125 1.05 -17.78 -0.79
C ILE A 125 1.04 -18.91 -1.82
N LYS A 126 0.18 -18.78 -2.85
CA LYS A 126 0.09 -19.74 -3.97
C LYS A 126 1.06 -19.41 -5.11
N GLY A 127 1.72 -18.27 -5.09
CA GLY A 127 2.55 -17.77 -6.19
C GLY A 127 1.74 -17.41 -7.45
N THR A 128 0.47 -17.06 -7.29
CA THR A 128 -0.49 -16.83 -8.39
C THR A 128 -1.04 -15.41 -8.45
N GLN A 129 -0.58 -14.50 -7.58
CA GLN A 129 -1.01 -13.10 -7.57
C GLN A 129 -0.92 -12.46 -8.95
N LYS A 130 -1.84 -11.56 -9.26
CA LYS A 130 -1.87 -10.84 -10.53
C LYS A 130 -1.29 -9.44 -10.33
N GLY A 131 -0.03 -9.28 -10.69
CA GLY A 131 0.69 -8.03 -10.54
C GLY A 131 1.63 -7.76 -11.71
N LYS A 132 2.02 -6.50 -11.86
CA LYS A 132 2.97 -6.06 -12.88
C LYS A 132 3.84 -4.93 -12.35
N ASP A 133 5.14 -5.04 -12.63
CA ASP A 133 6.12 -3.99 -12.38
C ASP A 133 6.08 -2.97 -13.53
N ILE A 134 6.34 -1.71 -13.21
CA ILE A 134 6.61 -0.66 -14.19
C ILE A 134 7.85 0.14 -13.75
N PHE A 135 8.64 0.57 -14.73
CA PHE A 135 9.73 1.52 -14.52
C PHE A 135 9.15 2.89 -14.13
N ILE A 136 9.74 3.51 -13.11
CA ILE A 136 9.41 4.84 -12.65
C ILE A 136 10.67 5.70 -12.61
N GLU A 137 10.63 6.86 -13.25
CA GLU A 137 11.74 7.79 -13.29
C GLU A 137 11.72 8.70 -12.06
N ASN A 138 12.87 8.91 -11.42
CA ASN A 138 13.03 9.85 -10.30
C ASN A 138 12.05 9.69 -9.11
N PRO A 139 11.71 8.46 -8.65
CA PRO A 139 10.66 8.23 -7.64
C PRO A 139 10.95 8.88 -6.28
N TYR A 140 12.20 9.22 -6.03
CA TYR A 140 12.67 9.78 -4.74
C TYR A 140 12.74 11.31 -4.72
N THR A 141 12.68 11.94 -5.89
CA THR A 141 12.83 13.40 -6.03
C THR A 141 11.59 14.08 -6.58
N GLN A 142 10.71 13.33 -7.25
CA GLN A 142 9.48 13.83 -7.85
C GLN A 142 8.25 13.15 -7.25
N PHE A 143 7.11 13.84 -7.27
CA PHE A 143 5.81 13.25 -7.02
C PHE A 143 5.30 12.59 -8.28
N HIS A 144 4.72 11.42 -8.12
CA HIS A 144 4.04 10.66 -9.16
C HIS A 144 2.62 10.37 -8.75
N THR A 145 1.75 10.20 -9.73
CA THR A 145 0.36 9.84 -9.51
C THR A 145 0.18 8.34 -9.75
N PHE A 146 -0.21 7.64 -8.72
CA PHE A 146 -0.57 6.22 -8.75
C PHE A 146 -2.08 6.12 -8.69
N ALA A 147 -2.70 5.44 -9.64
CA ALA A 147 -4.16 5.34 -9.67
C ALA A 147 -4.65 3.96 -10.05
N ILE A 148 -5.89 3.66 -9.65
CA ILE A 148 -6.69 2.58 -10.22
C ILE A 148 -7.99 3.14 -10.79
N GLU A 149 -8.44 2.54 -11.89
CA GLU A 149 -9.81 2.64 -12.38
C GLU A 149 -10.50 1.29 -12.16
N TRP A 150 -11.41 1.27 -11.23
CA TRP A 150 -12.07 0.08 -10.77
C TRP A 150 -13.56 0.10 -11.12
N THR A 151 -13.99 -0.93 -11.83
CA THR A 151 -15.37 -1.15 -12.28
C THR A 151 -15.79 -2.58 -11.94
N PRO A 152 -17.06 -2.98 -12.15
CA PRO A 152 -17.46 -4.39 -12.02
C PRO A 152 -16.69 -5.36 -12.93
N GLU A 153 -16.14 -4.84 -14.04
CA GLU A 153 -15.52 -5.64 -15.08
C GLU A 153 -13.99 -5.71 -14.99
N LYS A 154 -13.36 -4.71 -14.34
CA LYS A 154 -11.90 -4.61 -14.36
C LYS A 154 -11.34 -3.70 -13.27
N ILE A 155 -10.04 -3.89 -13.01
CA ILE A 155 -9.18 -2.96 -12.28
C ILE A 155 -8.00 -2.62 -13.19
N ASP A 156 -7.93 -1.38 -13.64
CA ASP A 156 -6.80 -0.83 -14.40
C ASP A 156 -5.85 -0.10 -13.45
N PHE A 157 -4.55 -0.29 -13.60
CA PHE A 157 -3.52 0.38 -12.81
C PHE A 157 -2.76 1.38 -13.67
N LEU A 158 -2.64 2.60 -13.18
CA LEU A 158 -2.03 3.71 -13.91
C LEU A 158 -0.87 4.32 -13.09
N LEU A 159 0.20 4.65 -13.79
CA LEU A 159 1.29 5.50 -13.31
C LEU A 159 1.35 6.75 -14.20
N ASP A 160 1.18 7.94 -13.61
CA ASP A 160 1.16 9.23 -14.34
C ASP A 160 0.25 9.17 -15.57
N GLU A 161 -0.98 8.71 -15.37
CA GLU A 161 -2.02 8.50 -16.40
C GLU A 161 -1.72 7.38 -17.42
N LYS A 162 -0.57 6.73 -17.34
CA LYS A 162 -0.20 5.63 -18.23
C LYS A 162 -0.67 4.29 -17.66
N LEU A 163 -1.59 3.64 -18.36
CA LEU A 163 -2.01 2.26 -18.06
C LEU A 163 -0.82 1.30 -18.19
N TYR A 164 -0.54 0.52 -17.12
CA TYR A 164 0.54 -0.45 -17.12
C TYR A 164 0.12 -1.86 -16.70
N ASN A 165 -0.95 -2.00 -15.91
CA ASN A 165 -1.47 -3.29 -15.50
C ASN A 165 -3.00 -3.31 -15.62
N HIS A 166 -3.55 -4.47 -15.94
CA HIS A 166 -4.98 -4.68 -16.16
C HIS A 166 -5.39 -6.03 -15.57
N PHE A 167 -6.40 -6.02 -14.72
CA PHE A 167 -7.00 -7.22 -14.18
C PHE A 167 -8.49 -7.24 -14.49
N ALA A 168 -8.89 -8.18 -15.37
CA ALA A 168 -10.28 -8.34 -15.81
C ALA A 168 -11.05 -9.30 -14.90
N ASN A 169 -12.34 -9.05 -14.74
CA ASN A 169 -13.27 -10.00 -14.14
C ASN A 169 -13.48 -11.18 -15.08
N GLU A 170 -13.13 -12.36 -14.63
CA GLU A 170 -13.28 -13.60 -15.40
C GLU A 170 -14.73 -14.16 -15.35
N HIS A 171 -15.63 -13.51 -14.60
CA HIS A 171 -17.02 -13.94 -14.38
C HIS A 171 -17.16 -15.38 -13.88
N LYS A 172 -16.22 -15.83 -13.03
CA LYS A 172 -16.23 -17.18 -12.45
C LYS A 172 -16.85 -17.16 -11.05
N THR A 173 -16.03 -17.02 -10.03
CA THR A 173 -16.46 -17.04 -8.64
C THR A 173 -15.85 -15.86 -7.84
N SER A 174 -16.27 -15.72 -6.60
CA SER A 174 -15.65 -14.74 -5.68
C SER A 174 -14.19 -15.08 -5.33
N ALA A 175 -13.74 -16.31 -5.62
CA ALA A 175 -12.33 -16.66 -5.43
C ALA A 175 -11.41 -15.96 -6.45
N GLU A 176 -11.90 -15.71 -7.67
CA GLU A 176 -11.18 -14.97 -8.71
C GLU A 176 -11.48 -13.45 -8.62
N TRP A 177 -12.74 -13.09 -8.29
CA TRP A 177 -13.19 -11.70 -8.27
C TRP A 177 -13.97 -11.34 -6.99
N PRO A 178 -13.30 -11.00 -5.87
CA PRO A 178 -13.96 -10.55 -4.64
C PRO A 178 -14.28 -9.05 -4.63
N PHE A 179 -14.04 -8.34 -5.72
CA PHE A 179 -14.02 -6.87 -5.80
C PHE A 179 -15.40 -6.23 -6.01
N ASP A 180 -16.49 -6.94 -5.69
CA ASP A 180 -17.86 -6.42 -5.74
C ASP A 180 -18.37 -5.91 -4.38
N SER A 181 -17.48 -5.74 -3.42
CA SER A 181 -17.75 -5.20 -2.09
C SER A 181 -16.94 -3.91 -1.83
N PRO A 182 -17.30 -3.11 -0.80
CA PRO A 182 -16.52 -1.93 -0.45
C PRO A 182 -15.14 -2.27 0.12
N PHE A 183 -14.12 -1.49 -0.26
CA PHE A 183 -12.75 -1.56 0.24
C PHE A 183 -12.36 -0.27 0.93
N TYR A 184 -11.59 -0.37 2.00
CA TYR A 184 -10.99 0.77 2.68
C TYR A 184 -9.53 0.94 2.26
N LEU A 185 -9.03 2.18 2.34
CA LEU A 185 -7.67 2.56 1.98
C LEU A 185 -6.69 2.40 3.14
N LEU A 186 -5.45 2.04 2.78
CA LEU A 186 -4.31 1.97 3.68
C LEU A 186 -3.11 2.70 3.05
N LEU A 187 -2.37 3.43 3.88
CA LEU A 187 -1.10 4.07 3.54
C LEU A 187 -0.09 3.70 4.62
N ASN A 188 1.02 3.11 4.26
CA ASN A 188 2.06 2.76 5.23
C ASN A 188 3.47 2.81 4.66
N LEU A 189 4.44 2.87 5.55
CA LEU A 189 5.84 2.65 5.24
C LEU A 189 6.35 1.51 6.12
N ALA A 190 6.39 0.30 5.58
CA ALA A 190 6.94 -0.86 6.28
C ALA A 190 8.47 -0.87 6.23
N VAL A 191 9.06 -1.56 7.20
CA VAL A 191 10.52 -1.79 7.28
C VAL A 191 10.78 -3.29 7.32
N GLY A 192 11.60 -3.77 6.40
CA GLY A 192 11.92 -5.20 6.27
C GLY A 192 10.74 -6.01 5.75
N GLY A 193 10.43 -7.11 6.45
CA GLY A 193 9.36 -8.03 6.05
C GLY A 193 9.75 -8.98 4.92
N ASN A 194 8.79 -9.84 4.56
CA ASN A 194 8.99 -10.90 3.56
C ASN A 194 9.32 -10.35 2.17
N LEU A 195 8.77 -9.19 1.80
CA LEU A 195 9.04 -8.53 0.53
C LEU A 195 10.09 -7.45 0.67
N GLY A 196 9.88 -6.41 1.47
CA GLY A 196 10.81 -5.27 1.60
C GLY A 196 12.18 -5.64 2.16
N GLY A 197 12.26 -6.73 2.95
CA GLY A 197 13.47 -7.18 3.62
C GLY A 197 14.33 -8.19 2.86
N GLN A 198 13.96 -8.61 1.65
CA GLN A 198 14.66 -9.68 0.90
C GLN A 198 16.16 -9.45 0.66
N LYS A 199 16.60 -8.21 0.61
CA LYS A 199 18.01 -7.82 0.46
C LYS A 199 18.59 -7.17 1.72
N GLY A 200 17.96 -7.41 2.89
CA GLY A 200 18.33 -6.80 4.16
C GLY A 200 17.86 -5.36 4.30
N ILE A 201 18.21 -4.75 5.43
CA ILE A 201 17.85 -3.36 5.78
C ILE A 201 19.13 -2.54 5.87
N ASP A 202 19.18 -1.42 5.17
CA ASP A 202 20.25 -0.44 5.30
C ASP A 202 19.90 0.57 6.39
N ASN A 203 20.63 0.50 7.50
CA ASN A 203 20.36 1.36 8.65
C ASN A 203 20.75 2.84 8.45
N SER A 204 21.54 3.15 7.43
CA SER A 204 21.97 4.52 7.14
C SER A 204 20.88 5.37 6.50
N VAL A 205 19.78 4.75 6.02
CA VAL A 205 18.70 5.45 5.33
C VAL A 205 17.69 6.12 6.27
N PHE A 206 17.74 5.80 7.57
CA PHE A 206 16.79 6.37 8.54
C PHE A 206 17.25 7.71 9.09
N PRO A 207 16.33 8.68 9.33
CA PRO A 207 14.90 8.58 9.07
C PRO A 207 14.57 8.64 7.59
N ALA A 208 13.60 7.82 7.14
CA ALA A 208 13.15 7.78 5.75
C ALA A 208 11.68 8.23 5.66
N THR A 209 11.36 9.00 4.64
CA THR A 209 10.06 9.67 4.53
C THR A 209 9.33 9.31 3.25
N TYR A 210 8.13 8.75 3.38
CA TYR A 210 7.14 8.58 2.33
C TYR A 210 6.20 9.80 2.36
N GLN A 211 6.22 10.63 1.32
CA GLN A 211 5.42 11.85 1.24
C GLN A 211 4.20 11.64 0.36
N ILE A 212 3.03 12.02 0.84
CA ILE A 212 1.77 11.96 0.11
C ILE A 212 1.20 13.37 0.04
N ASP A 213 0.99 13.87 -1.19
CA ASP A 213 0.38 15.17 -1.46
C ASP A 213 -1.13 15.08 -1.30
N TYR A 214 -1.76 14.14 -1.98
CA TYR A 214 -3.20 13.89 -1.86
C TYR A 214 -3.58 12.43 -2.06
N VAL A 215 -4.78 12.12 -1.56
CA VAL A 215 -5.58 10.93 -1.92
C VAL A 215 -6.93 11.43 -2.39
N ARG A 216 -7.33 11.07 -3.59
CA ARG A 216 -8.61 11.44 -4.20
C ARG A 216 -9.37 10.20 -4.62
N VAL A 217 -10.68 10.22 -4.39
CA VAL A 217 -11.59 9.16 -4.83
C VAL A 217 -12.70 9.81 -5.64
N TYR A 218 -12.88 9.34 -6.85
CA TYR A 218 -13.91 9.77 -7.79
C TYR A 218 -14.86 8.61 -8.03
N GLN A 219 -16.14 8.84 -7.82
CA GLN A 219 -17.20 7.89 -8.12
C GLN A 219 -18.19 8.52 -9.10
N LYS A 220 -18.81 7.71 -9.93
CA LYS A 220 -19.94 8.16 -10.75
C LYS A 220 -21.16 8.32 -9.85
N ASP A 221 -21.91 9.39 -10.11
CA ASP A 221 -23.22 9.63 -9.50
C ASP A 221 -24.22 8.56 -9.91
#